data_481d8c9ef5697ed27410b6517e83c016
#
_entry.id   481d8c9ef5697ed27410b6517e83c016
#
_cell.length_a   1.000
_cell.length_b   1.000
_cell.length_c   1.000
_cell.angle_alpha   90.00
_cell.angle_beta   90.00
_cell.angle_gamma   90.00
#
_symmetry.space_group_name_H-M   'P 1'
#
loop_
_entity.id
_entity.type
_entity.pdbx_description
1 polymer ?
#
loop_
_entity_poly.entity_id
_entity_poly.type
_entity_poly.pdbx_seq_one_letter_code
_entity_poly.pdbx_strand_id
1 'polypeptide(L)'
;LEFRRVLFRSADVGNQVLCMDVDKDKVKQLRNGAIPIFEPGLEELVRSNTTVGRLRFTASLSDAVKFADILFIAVGTPPGENGSADLAYVLGAAKGIGELLSDPLVIVNKSTVPVGTAARVEETIQAELDKRSIVVDFSVVSNPEFLKEGAAIEDFLKPDRIVIGTANEGSRARMRELYAPFNRSHDRLLFMDVASAELTKYAANAMLATKISFMNELANIAERVGADIETVRVGIGSDPRIGYDFIYPGCGYGGSCFPKDVKALAQTAALAGYQTRILNAVDEVNKSQKLSLVDKIVSRYGDDLSGKRFSMWGLAFKPNTDDLREAASLDVIEGLNRRGAAVSAYDPVAIPEAKKIFRDNKQVTFSTGLYDGLNNSDGLIVVTEWKQFRNPDYGQIRTLLREPVIFDGRNV
;
A
#
# COMPACT_ATOMS: atom_id res chain seq x y z
N LEU A 1 -4.51 -7.45 -6.57
CA LEU A 1 -3.83 -6.77 -7.70
C LEU A 1 -2.46 -6.21 -7.33
N GLU A 2 -2.26 -5.75 -6.11
CA GLU A 2 -0.99 -5.14 -5.65
C GLU A 2 0.21 -6.06 -5.85
N PHE A 3 0.08 -7.32 -5.52
CA PHE A 3 1.16 -8.31 -5.65
C PHE A 3 1.44 -8.77 -7.08
N ARG A 4 0.54 -8.55 -8.04
CA ARG A 4 0.74 -8.91 -9.45
C ARG A 4 1.75 -8.03 -10.17
N ARG A 5 1.97 -6.82 -9.67
CA ARG A 5 3.04 -5.93 -10.16
C ARG A 5 4.39 -6.63 -10.18
N VAL A 6 4.67 -7.50 -9.21
CA VAL A 6 5.88 -8.34 -9.15
C VAL A 6 5.96 -9.34 -10.28
N LEU A 7 4.84 -10.06 -10.55
CA LEU A 7 4.81 -11.12 -11.54
C LEU A 7 4.97 -10.60 -12.97
N PHE A 8 4.36 -9.45 -13.30
CA PHE A 8 4.50 -8.84 -14.62
C PHE A 8 5.96 -8.51 -14.97
N ARG A 9 6.78 -8.24 -13.98
CA ARG A 9 8.20 -7.94 -14.15
C ARG A 9 9.10 -9.13 -14.22
N SER A 10 8.70 -10.23 -13.61
CA SER A 10 9.37 -11.50 -13.84
C SER A 10 9.34 -11.85 -15.33
N ALA A 11 8.26 -11.50 -16.03
CA ALA A 11 8.17 -11.63 -17.48
C ALA A 11 9.17 -10.72 -18.22
N ASP A 12 9.38 -9.50 -17.73
CA ASP A 12 10.27 -8.52 -18.36
C ASP A 12 11.75 -8.96 -18.34
N VAL A 13 12.16 -9.68 -17.33
CA VAL A 13 13.52 -10.25 -17.23
C VAL A 13 13.66 -11.61 -17.91
N GLY A 14 12.66 -12.07 -18.67
CA GLY A 14 12.74 -13.24 -19.55
C GLY A 14 12.00 -14.48 -19.07
N ASN A 15 11.39 -14.48 -17.87
CA ASN A 15 10.63 -15.62 -17.40
C ASN A 15 9.30 -15.76 -18.15
N GLN A 16 8.83 -17.02 -18.29
CA GLN A 16 7.46 -17.29 -18.73
C GLN A 16 6.52 -17.16 -17.54
N VAL A 17 5.52 -16.30 -17.64
CA VAL A 17 4.62 -15.97 -16.51
C VAL A 17 3.17 -16.20 -16.92
N LEU A 18 2.44 -16.98 -16.12
CA LEU A 18 1.00 -17.18 -16.24
C LEU A 18 0.32 -16.59 -14.99
N CYS A 19 -0.37 -15.46 -15.16
CA CYS A 19 -1.13 -14.85 -14.09
C CYS A 19 -2.56 -15.39 -14.04
N MET A 20 -2.95 -15.94 -12.89
CA MET A 20 -4.29 -16.46 -12.62
C MET A 20 -5.08 -15.48 -11.74
N ASP A 21 -6.35 -15.25 -12.10
CA ASP A 21 -7.34 -14.58 -11.24
C ASP A 21 -8.68 -15.29 -11.34
N VAL A 22 -9.38 -15.42 -10.22
CA VAL A 22 -10.75 -15.99 -10.19
C VAL A 22 -11.77 -15.09 -10.88
N ASP A 23 -11.52 -13.80 -10.96
CA ASP A 23 -12.36 -12.81 -11.64
C ASP A 23 -12.14 -12.88 -13.16
N LYS A 24 -13.09 -13.52 -13.86
CA LYS A 24 -13.07 -13.71 -15.31
C LYS A 24 -13.11 -12.38 -16.09
N ASP A 25 -13.82 -11.38 -15.58
CA ASP A 25 -13.94 -10.09 -16.26
C ASP A 25 -12.62 -9.33 -16.16
N LYS A 26 -11.95 -9.40 -15.03
CA LYS A 26 -10.61 -8.85 -14.85
C LYS A 26 -9.59 -9.55 -15.77
N VAL A 27 -9.64 -10.88 -15.87
CA VAL A 27 -8.78 -11.64 -16.79
C VAL A 27 -9.03 -11.21 -18.24
N LYS A 28 -10.31 -11.01 -18.62
CA LYS A 28 -10.68 -10.53 -19.96
C LYS A 28 -10.14 -9.11 -20.21
N GLN A 29 -10.25 -8.20 -19.25
CA GLN A 29 -9.69 -6.84 -19.36
C GLN A 29 -8.17 -6.89 -19.56
N LEU A 30 -7.45 -7.68 -18.74
CA LEU A 30 -6.00 -7.82 -18.83
C LEU A 30 -5.55 -8.41 -20.17
N ARG A 31 -6.27 -9.40 -20.70
CA ARG A 31 -6.02 -9.97 -22.05
C ARG A 31 -6.21 -8.94 -23.17
N ASN A 32 -7.10 -7.99 -22.97
CA ASN A 32 -7.35 -6.89 -23.90
C ASN A 32 -6.41 -5.66 -23.66
N GLY A 33 -5.42 -5.78 -22.76
CA GLY A 33 -4.45 -4.74 -22.47
C GLY A 33 -4.93 -3.67 -21.49
N ALA A 34 -6.15 -3.77 -20.94
CA ALA A 34 -6.65 -2.84 -19.94
C ALA A 34 -6.13 -3.21 -18.54
N ILE A 35 -5.44 -2.27 -17.88
CA ILE A 35 -4.87 -2.47 -16.54
C ILE A 35 -5.79 -1.82 -15.51
N PRO A 36 -6.38 -2.60 -14.59
CA PRO A 36 -7.38 -2.10 -13.64
C PRO A 36 -6.78 -1.40 -12.41
N ILE A 37 -5.56 -0.90 -12.48
CA ILE A 37 -4.87 -0.15 -11.42
C ILE A 37 -4.00 0.93 -12.04
N PHE A 38 -3.87 2.06 -11.38
CA PHE A 38 -2.92 3.08 -11.78
C PHE A 38 -1.53 2.78 -11.19
N GLU A 39 -0.54 2.61 -12.05
CA GLU A 39 0.88 2.51 -11.68
C GLU A 39 1.71 3.02 -12.86
N PRO A 40 2.53 4.05 -12.69
CA PRO A 40 3.34 4.60 -13.77
C PRO A 40 4.18 3.53 -14.49
N GLY A 41 4.07 3.46 -15.85
CA GLY A 41 4.82 2.51 -16.68
C GLY A 41 4.32 1.07 -16.71
N LEU A 42 3.30 0.70 -15.91
CA LEU A 42 2.81 -0.68 -15.84
C LEU A 42 2.13 -1.13 -17.13
N GLU A 43 1.37 -0.26 -17.77
CA GLU A 43 0.65 -0.57 -19.01
C GLU A 43 1.61 -0.97 -20.13
N GLU A 44 2.67 -0.21 -20.33
CA GLU A 44 3.68 -0.49 -21.35
C GLU A 44 4.40 -1.83 -21.09
N LEU A 45 4.75 -2.10 -19.84
CA LEU A 45 5.39 -3.34 -19.42
C LEU A 45 4.49 -4.56 -19.66
N VAL A 46 3.21 -4.47 -19.32
CA VAL A 46 2.24 -5.56 -19.54
C VAL A 46 2.05 -5.77 -21.03
N ARG A 47 1.83 -4.71 -21.80
CA ARG A 47 1.62 -4.79 -23.25
C ARG A 47 2.82 -5.42 -23.96
N SER A 48 4.04 -4.98 -23.70
CA SER A 48 5.26 -5.49 -24.33
C SER A 48 5.45 -6.99 -24.06
N ASN A 49 5.29 -7.43 -22.80
CA ASN A 49 5.46 -8.82 -22.42
C ASN A 49 4.33 -9.74 -22.88
N THR A 50 3.10 -9.22 -23.01
CA THR A 50 1.98 -9.97 -23.59
C THR A 50 2.17 -10.15 -25.10
N THR A 51 2.64 -9.12 -25.80
CA THR A 51 2.90 -9.18 -27.26
C THR A 51 3.94 -10.24 -27.62
N VAL A 52 5.01 -10.36 -26.83
CA VAL A 52 6.05 -11.39 -27.06
C VAL A 52 5.72 -12.75 -26.44
N GLY A 53 4.54 -12.92 -25.84
CA GLY A 53 4.04 -14.17 -25.28
C GLY A 53 4.65 -14.61 -23.94
N ARG A 54 5.49 -13.78 -23.32
CA ARG A 54 6.07 -14.10 -22.01
C ARG A 54 5.09 -13.92 -20.85
N LEU A 55 4.11 -13.05 -20.99
CA LEU A 55 3.06 -12.81 -20.00
C LEU A 55 1.71 -13.26 -20.54
N ARG A 56 1.04 -14.14 -19.81
CA ARG A 56 -0.28 -14.66 -20.13
C ARG A 56 -1.22 -14.60 -18.94
N PHE A 57 -2.53 -14.65 -19.19
CA PHE A 57 -3.56 -14.55 -18.16
C PHE A 57 -4.55 -15.71 -18.26
N THR A 58 -4.96 -16.28 -17.13
CA THR A 58 -5.95 -17.35 -17.07
C THR A 58 -6.92 -17.16 -15.90
N ALA A 59 -8.12 -17.74 -16.03
CA ALA A 59 -9.07 -17.88 -14.91
C ALA A 59 -9.09 -19.33 -14.37
N SER A 60 -8.21 -20.21 -14.89
CA SER A 60 -8.13 -21.63 -14.54
C SER A 60 -6.96 -21.87 -13.58
N LEU A 61 -7.26 -22.28 -12.36
CA LEU A 61 -6.23 -22.67 -11.38
C LEU A 61 -5.49 -23.94 -11.86
N SER A 62 -6.20 -24.87 -12.50
CA SER A 62 -5.59 -26.09 -13.05
C SER A 62 -4.50 -25.77 -14.09
N ASP A 63 -4.76 -24.78 -14.97
CA ASP A 63 -3.74 -24.37 -15.94
C ASP A 63 -2.53 -23.74 -15.25
N ALA A 64 -2.78 -22.95 -14.20
CA ALA A 64 -1.69 -22.31 -13.45
C ALA A 64 -0.82 -23.31 -12.69
N VAL A 65 -1.43 -24.31 -12.03
CA VAL A 65 -0.70 -25.34 -11.28
C VAL A 65 0.12 -26.21 -12.23
N LYS A 66 -0.46 -26.64 -13.36
CA LYS A 66 0.25 -27.46 -14.37
C LYS A 66 1.37 -26.70 -15.10
N PHE A 67 1.27 -25.40 -15.18
CA PHE A 67 2.25 -24.56 -15.86
C PHE A 67 3.48 -24.26 -15.00
N ALA A 68 3.32 -24.21 -13.68
CA ALA A 68 4.30 -23.60 -12.79
C ALA A 68 5.37 -24.57 -12.29
N ASP A 69 6.64 -24.19 -12.37
CA ASP A 69 7.73 -24.73 -11.55
C ASP A 69 7.84 -24.01 -10.21
N ILE A 70 7.45 -22.73 -10.20
CA ILE A 70 7.35 -21.87 -9.01
C ILE A 70 6.00 -21.16 -9.05
N LEU A 71 5.15 -21.39 -8.05
CA LEU A 71 3.81 -20.82 -7.97
C LEU A 71 3.72 -19.79 -6.85
N PHE A 72 3.35 -18.55 -7.19
CA PHE A 72 3.20 -17.46 -6.22
C PHE A 72 1.74 -17.34 -5.76
N ILE A 73 1.52 -17.45 -4.46
CA ILE A 73 0.27 -17.02 -3.81
C ILE A 73 0.38 -15.52 -3.57
N ALA A 74 -0.35 -14.75 -4.39
CA ALA A 74 -0.31 -13.30 -4.43
C ALA A 74 -1.74 -12.72 -4.32
N VAL A 75 -2.47 -13.16 -3.31
CA VAL A 75 -3.87 -12.78 -3.04
C VAL A 75 -3.93 -11.69 -1.95
N GLY A 76 -5.05 -10.96 -1.91
CA GLY A 76 -5.27 -9.95 -0.87
C GLY A 76 -5.42 -10.58 0.52
N THR A 77 -4.98 -9.85 1.54
CA THR A 77 -5.16 -10.19 2.95
C THR A 77 -5.85 -8.99 3.64
N PRO A 78 -7.17 -8.82 3.44
CA PRO A 78 -7.89 -7.71 4.05
C PRO A 78 -7.85 -7.81 5.59
N PRO A 79 -8.04 -6.70 6.30
CA PRO A 79 -8.15 -6.74 7.74
C PRO A 79 -9.44 -7.47 8.15
N GLY A 80 -9.33 -8.37 9.12
CA GLY A 80 -10.48 -8.96 9.81
C GLY A 80 -11.08 -7.98 10.83
N GLU A 81 -12.25 -8.30 11.37
CA GLU A 81 -12.96 -7.46 12.35
C GLU A 81 -12.14 -7.15 13.61
N ASN A 82 -11.27 -8.06 14.02
CA ASN A 82 -10.39 -7.91 15.18
C ASN A 82 -9.02 -7.29 14.85
N GLY A 83 -8.82 -6.78 13.64
CA GLY A 83 -7.55 -6.20 13.17
C GLY A 83 -6.51 -7.23 12.70
N SER A 84 -6.78 -8.54 12.79
CA SER A 84 -5.93 -9.58 12.20
C SER A 84 -6.01 -9.54 10.67
N ALA A 85 -5.04 -10.15 9.98
CA ALA A 85 -5.15 -10.38 8.54
C ALA A 85 -6.10 -11.55 8.27
N ASP A 86 -7.09 -11.37 7.40
CA ASP A 86 -7.94 -12.46 6.92
C ASP A 86 -7.15 -13.35 5.94
N LEU A 87 -6.99 -14.61 6.30
CA LEU A 87 -6.25 -15.60 5.53
C LEU A 87 -7.13 -16.46 4.62
N ALA A 88 -8.45 -16.22 4.57
CA ALA A 88 -9.38 -17.05 3.80
C ALA A 88 -8.97 -17.22 2.34
N TYR A 89 -8.52 -16.13 1.70
CA TYR A 89 -8.04 -16.19 0.31
C TYR A 89 -6.73 -16.96 0.16
N VAL A 90 -5.80 -16.82 1.12
CA VAL A 90 -4.50 -17.52 1.10
C VAL A 90 -4.72 -19.03 1.27
N LEU A 91 -5.50 -19.43 2.28
CA LEU A 91 -5.80 -20.83 2.54
C LEU A 91 -6.71 -21.45 1.49
N GLY A 92 -7.64 -20.66 0.93
CA GLY A 92 -8.43 -21.06 -0.23
C GLY A 92 -7.58 -21.36 -1.47
N ALA A 93 -6.57 -20.52 -1.75
CA ALA A 93 -5.61 -20.78 -2.82
C ALA A 93 -4.76 -22.03 -2.52
N ALA A 94 -4.28 -22.19 -1.30
CA ALA A 94 -3.51 -23.36 -0.86
C ALA A 94 -4.32 -24.65 -1.03
N LYS A 95 -5.59 -24.65 -0.61
CA LYS A 95 -6.50 -25.80 -0.79
C LYS A 95 -6.67 -26.15 -2.27
N GLY A 96 -6.99 -25.15 -3.11
CA GLY A 96 -7.14 -25.39 -4.55
C GLY A 96 -5.86 -25.89 -5.24
N ILE A 97 -4.69 -25.45 -4.78
CA ILE A 97 -3.39 -25.98 -5.24
C ILE A 97 -3.28 -27.45 -4.83
N GLY A 98 -3.52 -27.79 -3.57
CA GLY A 98 -3.45 -29.17 -3.06
C GLY A 98 -4.42 -30.12 -3.76
N GLU A 99 -5.61 -29.67 -4.14
CA GLU A 99 -6.58 -30.43 -4.92
C GLU A 99 -6.07 -30.79 -6.34
N LEU A 100 -5.13 -30.03 -6.90
CA LEU A 100 -4.68 -30.13 -8.29
C LEU A 100 -3.22 -30.57 -8.43
N LEU A 101 -2.42 -30.46 -7.39
CA LEU A 101 -0.98 -30.71 -7.40
C LEU A 101 -0.69 -32.17 -7.73
N SER A 102 0.12 -32.41 -8.78
CA SER A 102 0.55 -33.75 -9.25
C SER A 102 2.05 -33.87 -9.47
N ASP A 103 2.73 -32.75 -9.58
CA ASP A 103 4.16 -32.67 -9.89
C ASP A 103 4.90 -31.83 -8.85
N PRO A 104 6.23 -32.02 -8.64
CA PRO A 104 7.00 -31.24 -7.68
C PRO A 104 6.88 -29.73 -7.91
N LEU A 105 6.64 -28.96 -6.82
CA LEU A 105 6.35 -27.53 -6.93
C LEU A 105 6.95 -26.73 -5.77
N VAL A 106 7.54 -25.58 -6.08
CA VAL A 106 7.86 -24.55 -5.08
C VAL A 106 6.69 -23.56 -4.97
N ILE A 107 6.06 -23.48 -3.82
CA ILE A 107 4.93 -22.59 -3.55
C ILE A 107 5.45 -21.40 -2.75
N VAL A 108 5.31 -20.20 -3.29
CA VAL A 108 5.84 -18.98 -2.71
C VAL A 108 4.70 -18.12 -2.18
N ASN A 109 4.65 -17.94 -0.87
CA ASN A 109 3.74 -17.00 -0.23
C ASN A 109 4.30 -15.58 -0.37
N LYS A 110 3.69 -14.80 -1.28
CA LYS A 110 4.07 -13.41 -1.55
C LYS A 110 3.21 -12.41 -0.80
N SER A 111 2.00 -12.81 -0.42
CA SER A 111 1.07 -11.99 0.36
C SER A 111 1.67 -11.62 1.72
N THR A 112 1.33 -10.43 2.22
CA THR A 112 1.70 -10.01 3.58
C THR A 112 0.82 -10.73 4.58
N VAL A 113 1.40 -11.63 5.36
CA VAL A 113 0.69 -12.57 6.24
C VAL A 113 1.34 -12.66 7.62
N PRO A 114 0.57 -12.96 8.68
CA PRO A 114 1.09 -13.20 10.02
C PRO A 114 2.09 -14.36 10.08
N VAL A 115 2.97 -14.31 11.07
CA VAL A 115 3.91 -15.40 11.38
C VAL A 115 3.15 -16.73 11.60
N GLY A 116 3.65 -17.80 10.98
CA GLY A 116 3.05 -19.13 11.00
C GLY A 116 2.10 -19.41 9.83
N THR A 117 1.88 -18.46 8.92
CA THR A 117 0.98 -18.68 7.78
C THR A 117 1.54 -19.68 6.78
N ALA A 118 2.85 -19.68 6.54
CA ALA A 118 3.45 -20.65 5.62
C ALA A 118 3.24 -22.10 6.11
N ALA A 119 3.34 -22.37 7.41
CA ALA A 119 3.05 -23.69 7.97
C ALA A 119 1.58 -24.08 7.72
N ARG A 120 0.63 -23.16 7.91
CA ARG A 120 -0.78 -23.40 7.64
C ARG A 120 -1.06 -23.65 6.14
N VAL A 121 -0.33 -22.98 5.25
CA VAL A 121 -0.40 -23.23 3.79
C VAL A 121 0.10 -24.64 3.50
N GLU A 122 1.24 -25.04 4.08
CA GLU A 122 1.81 -26.38 3.92
C GLU A 122 0.84 -27.47 4.44
N GLU A 123 0.34 -27.33 5.64
CA GLU A 123 -0.67 -28.22 6.24
C GLU A 123 -1.94 -28.33 5.36
N THR A 124 -2.42 -27.21 4.81
CA THR A 124 -3.60 -27.19 3.96
C THR A 124 -3.37 -27.96 2.67
N ILE A 125 -2.22 -27.78 2.03
CA ILE A 125 -1.88 -28.51 0.81
C ILE A 125 -1.70 -30.00 1.09
N GLN A 126 -0.96 -30.34 2.17
CA GLN A 126 -0.74 -31.72 2.56
C GLN A 126 -2.06 -32.45 2.85
N ALA A 127 -2.98 -31.80 3.55
CA ALA A 127 -4.29 -32.39 3.81
C ALA A 127 -5.08 -32.74 2.53
N GLU A 128 -4.95 -31.95 1.46
CA GLU A 128 -5.60 -32.27 0.19
C GLU A 128 -4.85 -33.40 -0.58
N LEU A 129 -3.53 -33.48 -0.49
CA LEU A 129 -2.75 -34.59 -1.02
C LEU A 129 -3.09 -35.90 -0.33
N ASP A 130 -3.20 -35.89 1.00
CA ASP A 130 -3.58 -37.06 1.82
C ASP A 130 -4.97 -37.59 1.45
N LYS A 131 -5.96 -36.72 1.24
CA LYS A 131 -7.30 -37.10 0.75
C LYS A 131 -7.26 -37.82 -0.59
N ARG A 132 -6.32 -37.43 -1.45
CA ARG A 132 -6.13 -38.00 -2.78
C ARG A 132 -5.22 -39.24 -2.76
N SER A 133 -4.64 -39.58 -1.59
CA SER A 133 -3.69 -40.68 -1.39
C SER A 133 -2.50 -40.61 -2.34
N ILE A 134 -1.97 -39.42 -2.59
CA ILE A 134 -0.80 -39.18 -3.43
C ILE A 134 0.32 -38.53 -2.65
N VAL A 135 1.56 -38.83 -3.03
CA VAL A 135 2.77 -38.21 -2.46
C VAL A 135 3.41 -37.38 -3.55
N VAL A 136 3.51 -36.09 -3.31
CA VAL A 136 4.19 -35.13 -4.21
C VAL A 136 5.15 -34.30 -3.38
N ASP A 137 6.36 -34.12 -3.88
CA ASP A 137 7.36 -33.25 -3.25
C ASP A 137 6.99 -31.79 -3.50
N PHE A 138 6.77 -31.04 -2.44
CA PHE A 138 6.53 -29.59 -2.51
C PHE A 138 7.17 -28.86 -1.34
N SER A 139 7.36 -27.56 -1.48
CA SER A 139 7.86 -26.72 -0.38
C SER A 139 7.14 -25.39 -0.39
N VAL A 140 6.97 -24.83 0.81
CA VAL A 140 6.39 -23.49 1.00
C VAL A 140 7.49 -22.51 1.38
N VAL A 141 7.60 -21.43 0.63
CA VAL A 141 8.59 -20.35 0.81
C VAL A 141 7.86 -19.06 1.17
N SER A 142 8.33 -18.34 2.16
CA SER A 142 7.89 -16.97 2.45
C SER A 142 8.76 -15.98 1.67
N ASN A 143 8.16 -15.16 0.83
CA ASN A 143 8.87 -14.13 0.06
C ASN A 143 8.08 -12.82 0.09
N PRO A 144 8.07 -12.13 1.24
CA PRO A 144 7.34 -10.88 1.38
C PRO A 144 7.86 -9.81 0.41
N GLU A 145 6.98 -8.92 -0.03
CA GLU A 145 7.33 -7.83 -0.92
C GLU A 145 7.50 -6.50 -0.14
N PHE A 146 8.36 -5.62 -0.65
CA PHE A 146 8.66 -4.32 -0.05
C PHE A 146 8.47 -3.17 -1.06
N LEU A 147 7.64 -3.36 -2.08
CA LEU A 147 7.40 -2.38 -3.13
C LEU A 147 6.63 -1.17 -2.59
N LYS A 148 6.98 0.00 -3.07
CA LYS A 148 6.26 1.25 -2.83
C LYS A 148 5.23 1.45 -3.95
N GLU A 149 3.97 1.54 -3.61
CA GLU A 149 2.92 1.89 -4.54
C GLU A 149 3.23 3.23 -5.24
N GLY A 150 2.98 3.33 -6.54
CA GLY A 150 3.36 4.51 -7.33
C GLY A 150 4.85 4.59 -7.74
N ALA A 151 5.70 3.70 -7.22
CA ALA A 151 7.10 3.51 -7.60
C ALA A 151 7.48 2.03 -7.69
N ALA A 152 6.48 1.14 -7.69
CA ALA A 152 6.70 -0.29 -7.64
C ALA A 152 7.53 -0.82 -8.81
N ILE A 153 7.53 -0.16 -9.97
CA ILE A 153 8.32 -0.51 -11.14
C ILE A 153 9.81 -0.31 -10.88
N GLU A 154 10.21 0.78 -10.37
CA GLU A 154 11.61 1.06 -10.07
C GLU A 154 12.12 0.20 -8.92
N ASP A 155 11.34 0.11 -7.84
CA ASP A 155 11.69 -0.70 -6.66
C ASP A 155 11.91 -2.19 -6.97
N PHE A 156 11.17 -2.73 -7.93
CA PHE A 156 11.36 -4.13 -8.31
C PHE A 156 12.58 -4.34 -9.21
N LEU A 157 12.85 -3.42 -10.14
CA LEU A 157 14.03 -3.51 -11.02
C LEU A 157 15.33 -3.28 -10.25
N LYS A 158 15.27 -2.49 -9.19
CA LYS A 158 16.41 -2.18 -8.32
C LYS A 158 16.00 -2.35 -6.84
N PRO A 159 15.65 -3.58 -6.42
CA PRO A 159 15.24 -3.79 -5.04
C PRO A 159 16.38 -3.49 -4.09
N ASP A 160 16.09 -2.84 -2.97
CA ASP A 160 17.08 -2.67 -1.90
C ASP A 160 17.45 -4.02 -1.29
N ARG A 161 16.46 -4.90 -1.16
CA ARG A 161 16.59 -6.27 -0.62
C ARG A 161 15.48 -7.19 -1.11
N ILE A 162 15.78 -8.49 -1.15
CA ILE A 162 14.81 -9.56 -1.44
C ILE A 162 14.89 -10.56 -0.29
N VAL A 163 13.86 -10.63 0.54
CA VAL A 163 13.79 -11.53 1.70
C VAL A 163 13.15 -12.86 1.27
N ILE A 164 13.81 -13.97 1.62
CA ILE A 164 13.37 -15.33 1.30
C ILE A 164 13.47 -16.18 2.57
N GLY A 165 12.32 -16.61 3.07
CA GLY A 165 12.19 -17.51 4.20
C GLY A 165 12.03 -18.96 3.72
N THR A 166 13.04 -19.78 3.90
CA THR A 166 12.99 -21.21 3.61
C THR A 166 14.13 -21.96 4.29
N ALA A 167 13.86 -23.17 4.74
CA ALA A 167 14.87 -24.13 5.21
C ALA A 167 15.26 -25.14 4.12
N ASN A 168 14.53 -25.20 2.98
CA ASN A 168 14.75 -26.15 1.91
C ASN A 168 15.82 -25.64 0.93
N GLU A 169 16.93 -26.35 0.79
CA GLU A 169 18.05 -25.95 -0.06
C GLU A 169 17.69 -25.98 -1.56
N GLY A 170 16.82 -26.89 -2.01
CA GLY A 170 16.32 -26.92 -3.38
C GLY A 170 15.51 -25.67 -3.71
N SER A 171 14.63 -25.26 -2.81
CA SER A 171 13.86 -24.01 -2.94
C SER A 171 14.77 -22.79 -2.91
N ARG A 172 15.80 -22.80 -2.03
CA ARG A 172 16.79 -21.72 -1.98
C ARG A 172 17.50 -21.55 -3.31
N ALA A 173 17.94 -22.65 -3.94
CA ALA A 173 18.58 -22.61 -5.24
C ALA A 173 17.65 -22.06 -6.34
N ARG A 174 16.40 -22.56 -6.41
CA ARG A 174 15.39 -22.07 -7.38
C ARG A 174 15.06 -20.61 -7.20
N MET A 175 14.89 -20.15 -5.96
CA MET A 175 14.63 -18.72 -5.68
C MET A 175 15.84 -17.84 -6.02
N ARG A 176 17.06 -18.33 -5.83
CA ARG A 176 18.30 -17.63 -6.25
C ARG A 176 18.34 -17.47 -7.78
N GLU A 177 18.01 -18.53 -8.51
CA GLU A 177 17.96 -18.51 -9.97
C GLU A 177 16.89 -17.52 -10.48
N LEU A 178 15.67 -17.57 -9.93
CA LEU A 178 14.58 -16.68 -10.29
C LEU A 178 14.95 -15.20 -10.09
N TYR A 179 15.63 -14.86 -9.00
CA TYR A 179 16.01 -13.49 -8.68
C TYR A 179 17.40 -13.07 -9.18
N ALA A 180 18.15 -13.96 -9.84
CA ALA A 180 19.47 -13.63 -10.38
C ALA A 180 19.50 -12.39 -11.30
N PRO A 181 18.50 -12.14 -12.19
CA PRO A 181 18.48 -10.95 -13.02
C PRO A 181 18.41 -9.62 -12.25
N PHE A 182 17.91 -9.63 -11.01
CA PHE A 182 17.75 -8.46 -10.15
C PHE A 182 18.97 -8.22 -9.24
N ASN A 183 19.93 -9.13 -9.26
CA ASN A 183 21.06 -9.22 -8.33
C ASN A 183 22.41 -8.88 -9.01
N ARG A 184 22.40 -7.95 -9.96
CA ARG A 184 23.54 -7.73 -10.89
C ARG A 184 24.75 -7.04 -10.25
N SER A 185 24.55 -6.15 -9.29
CA SER A 185 25.64 -5.29 -8.75
C SER A 185 26.18 -5.78 -7.40
N HIS A 186 25.33 -6.36 -6.55
CA HIS A 186 25.68 -6.95 -5.26
C HIS A 186 24.56 -7.89 -4.82
N ASP A 187 24.87 -8.81 -3.90
CA ASP A 187 23.88 -9.78 -3.41
C ASP A 187 22.82 -9.08 -2.53
N ARG A 188 21.59 -9.08 -2.99
CA ARG A 188 20.41 -8.49 -2.32
C ARG A 188 19.52 -9.55 -1.70
N LEU A 189 19.85 -10.82 -1.90
CA LEU A 189 19.08 -11.95 -1.38
C LEU A 189 19.40 -12.17 0.09
N LEU A 190 18.41 -12.02 0.94
CA LEU A 190 18.48 -12.30 2.36
C LEU A 190 17.71 -13.58 2.66
N PHE A 191 18.44 -14.69 2.83
CA PHE A 191 17.86 -15.96 3.24
C PHE A 191 17.78 -16.06 4.74
N MET A 192 16.62 -16.47 5.24
CA MET A 192 16.35 -16.65 6.66
C MET A 192 15.32 -17.77 6.86
N ASP A 193 15.01 -18.12 8.10
CA ASP A 193 13.88 -18.99 8.39
C ASP A 193 12.54 -18.33 8.03
N VAL A 194 11.50 -19.15 7.89
CA VAL A 194 10.19 -18.70 7.41
C VAL A 194 9.55 -17.68 8.36
N ALA A 195 9.60 -17.95 9.69
CA ALA A 195 8.99 -17.08 10.69
C ALA A 195 9.66 -15.70 10.73
N SER A 196 10.99 -15.66 10.62
CA SER A 196 11.74 -14.40 10.51
C SER A 196 11.39 -13.62 9.24
N ALA A 197 11.20 -14.29 8.11
CA ALA A 197 10.81 -13.64 6.86
C ALA A 197 9.40 -13.02 6.95
N GLU A 198 8.43 -13.75 7.49
CA GLU A 198 7.07 -13.25 7.72
C GLU A 198 7.09 -12.06 8.68
N LEU A 199 7.82 -12.13 9.81
CA LEU A 199 7.92 -11.05 10.78
C LEU A 199 8.61 -9.81 10.19
N THR A 200 9.65 -9.99 9.37
CA THR A 200 10.46 -8.90 8.80
C THR A 200 9.58 -7.91 8.02
N LYS A 201 8.58 -8.39 7.29
CA LYS A 201 7.67 -7.50 6.54
C LYS A 201 6.86 -6.59 7.47
N TYR A 202 6.25 -7.16 8.51
CA TYR A 202 5.47 -6.39 9.48
C TYR A 202 6.36 -5.43 10.28
N ALA A 203 7.53 -5.89 10.72
CA ALA A 203 8.49 -5.08 11.46
C ALA A 203 8.96 -3.86 10.65
N ALA A 204 9.27 -4.05 9.36
CA ALA A 204 9.66 -2.97 8.48
C ALA A 204 8.55 -1.92 8.33
N ASN A 205 7.32 -2.35 8.03
CA ASN A 205 6.20 -1.43 7.87
C ASN A 205 5.83 -0.73 9.18
N ALA A 206 5.89 -1.42 10.31
CA ALA A 206 5.66 -0.84 11.63
C ALA A 206 6.73 0.19 12.01
N MET A 207 8.00 -0.06 11.69
CA MET A 207 9.08 0.92 11.90
C MET A 207 8.86 2.18 11.06
N LEU A 208 8.50 2.04 9.79
CA LEU A 208 8.22 3.20 8.93
C LEU A 208 7.01 4.01 9.44
N ALA A 209 5.93 3.34 9.85
CA ALA A 209 4.76 3.97 10.46
C ALA A 209 5.14 4.70 11.77
N THR A 210 6.01 4.10 12.58
CA THR A 210 6.52 4.71 13.82
C THR A 210 7.28 6.00 13.53
N LYS A 211 8.17 6.02 12.54
CA LYS A 211 8.92 7.22 12.12
C LYS A 211 7.95 8.36 11.74
N ILE A 212 6.91 8.04 10.96
CA ILE A 212 5.92 9.05 10.53
C ILE A 212 5.12 9.57 11.74
N SER A 213 4.57 8.68 12.58
CA SER A 213 3.79 9.10 13.76
C SER A 213 4.64 9.91 14.73
N PHE A 214 5.90 9.53 14.97
CA PHE A 214 6.84 10.29 15.81
C PHE A 214 7.07 11.69 15.26
N MET A 215 7.30 11.84 13.94
CA MET A 215 7.48 13.15 13.33
C MET A 215 6.23 14.01 13.36
N ASN A 216 5.05 13.39 13.22
CA ASN A 216 3.78 14.10 13.35
C ASN A 216 3.55 14.62 14.78
N GLU A 217 3.89 13.83 15.80
CA GLU A 217 3.84 14.26 17.20
C GLU A 217 4.83 15.41 17.46
N LEU A 218 6.07 15.31 16.93
CA LEU A 218 7.06 16.41 17.02
C LEU A 218 6.58 17.66 16.30
N ALA A 219 5.89 17.56 15.17
CA ALA A 219 5.32 18.71 14.46
C ALA A 219 4.27 19.43 15.32
N ASN A 220 3.40 18.66 15.98
CA ASN A 220 2.41 19.22 16.91
C ASN A 220 3.05 19.87 18.16
N ILE A 221 4.17 19.34 18.64
CA ILE A 221 4.95 19.97 19.72
C ILE A 221 5.61 21.24 19.20
N ALA A 222 6.30 21.19 18.06
CA ALA A 222 7.01 22.32 17.45
C ALA A 222 6.08 23.54 17.28
N GLU A 223 4.86 23.32 16.78
CA GLU A 223 3.85 24.36 16.61
C GLU A 223 3.50 25.05 17.94
N ARG A 224 3.42 24.28 19.05
CA ARG A 224 3.07 24.82 20.39
C ARG A 224 4.21 25.58 21.06
N VAL A 225 5.46 25.21 20.75
CA VAL A 225 6.65 25.84 21.36
C VAL A 225 7.32 26.86 20.42
N GLY A 226 6.76 27.11 19.24
CA GLY A 226 7.28 28.07 18.27
C GLY A 226 8.54 27.60 17.52
N ALA A 227 8.78 26.30 17.42
CA ALA A 227 9.88 25.73 16.64
C ALA A 227 9.44 25.43 15.20
N ASP A 228 10.38 25.49 14.26
CA ASP A 228 10.16 25.08 12.88
C ASP A 228 10.46 23.58 12.72
N ILE A 229 9.43 22.80 12.43
CA ILE A 229 9.55 21.34 12.27
C ILE A 229 10.44 20.93 11.10
N GLU A 230 10.53 21.72 10.03
CA GLU A 230 11.40 21.41 8.91
C GLU A 230 12.89 21.57 9.30
N THR A 231 13.21 22.62 10.03
CA THR A 231 14.54 22.81 10.60
C THR A 231 14.89 21.68 11.60
N VAL A 232 13.94 21.28 12.45
CA VAL A 232 14.12 20.13 13.36
C VAL A 232 14.35 18.85 12.58
N ARG A 233 13.56 18.59 11.53
CA ARG A 233 13.69 17.42 10.64
C ARG A 233 15.09 17.35 10.02
N VAL A 234 15.57 18.46 9.49
CA VAL A 234 16.93 18.54 8.90
C VAL A 234 17.98 18.27 9.97
N GLY A 235 17.82 18.88 11.15
CA GLY A 235 18.73 18.70 12.28
C GLY A 235 18.87 17.23 12.70
N ILE A 236 17.76 16.55 12.99
CA ILE A 236 17.81 15.15 13.42
C ILE A 236 18.19 14.20 12.26
N GLY A 237 17.76 14.49 11.02
CA GLY A 237 18.05 13.68 9.84
C GLY A 237 19.52 13.69 9.44
N SER A 238 20.29 14.72 9.85
CA SER A 238 21.74 14.81 9.63
C SER A 238 22.53 13.74 10.42
N ASP A 239 21.96 13.17 11.47
CA ASP A 239 22.56 12.02 12.15
C ASP A 239 22.37 10.76 11.29
N PRO A 240 23.46 10.09 10.85
CA PRO A 240 23.38 8.91 9.98
C PRO A 240 22.65 7.71 10.62
N ARG A 241 22.50 7.69 11.96
CA ARG A 241 21.74 6.68 12.69
C ARG A 241 20.22 6.87 12.51
N ILE A 242 19.75 8.07 12.17
CA ILE A 242 18.35 8.42 11.92
C ILE A 242 18.07 8.48 10.42
N GLY A 243 18.88 9.25 9.67
CA GLY A 243 18.72 9.50 8.25
C GLY A 243 17.48 10.33 7.89
N TYR A 244 17.39 10.75 6.64
CA TYR A 244 16.33 11.64 6.16
C TYR A 244 15.07 10.92 5.71
N ASP A 245 15.11 9.60 5.54
CA ASP A 245 13.98 8.84 4.98
C ASP A 245 12.87 8.62 6.00
N PHE A 246 11.62 8.84 5.58
CA PHE A 246 10.41 8.63 6.37
C PHE A 246 10.28 9.51 7.64
N ILE A 247 10.98 10.64 7.70
CA ILE A 247 10.87 11.62 8.78
C ILE A 247 10.23 12.93 8.31
N TYR A 248 9.27 12.85 7.38
CA TYR A 248 8.48 14.00 6.92
C TYR A 248 7.16 14.06 7.69
N PRO A 249 6.87 15.19 8.39
CA PRO A 249 5.58 15.38 9.04
C PRO A 249 4.48 15.61 8.00
N GLY A 250 3.23 15.29 8.36
CA GLY A 250 2.08 15.47 7.50
C GLY A 250 0.76 15.25 8.24
N CYS A 251 -0.32 15.09 7.48
CA CYS A 251 -1.66 14.84 8.03
C CYS A 251 -1.97 13.36 8.32
N GLY A 252 -0.96 12.57 8.63
CA GLY A 252 -1.09 11.14 8.89
C GLY A 252 -0.81 10.26 7.67
N TYR A 253 -0.51 8.98 7.93
CA TYR A 253 -0.33 7.98 6.89
C TYR A 253 -1.62 7.23 6.60
N GLY A 254 -1.76 6.78 5.35
CA GLY A 254 -2.84 5.94 4.86
C GLY A 254 -2.32 4.80 3.98
N GLY A 255 -3.14 4.38 3.03
CA GLY A 255 -2.85 3.30 2.11
C GLY A 255 -3.19 1.92 2.69
N SER A 256 -3.05 0.91 1.87
CA SER A 256 -3.42 -0.47 2.17
C SER A 256 -2.46 -1.20 3.11
N CYS A 257 -1.25 -0.65 3.35
CA CYS A 257 -0.19 -1.38 4.04
C CYS A 257 -0.04 -0.96 5.50
N PHE A 258 0.40 0.28 5.77
CA PHE A 258 0.78 0.70 7.12
C PHE A 258 -0.33 0.53 8.16
N PRO A 259 -1.57 1.04 7.94
CA PRO A 259 -2.62 0.91 8.94
C PRO A 259 -2.95 -0.55 9.25
N LYS A 260 -3.04 -1.38 8.22
CA LYS A 260 -3.35 -2.79 8.34
C LYS A 260 -2.22 -3.57 9.04
N ASP A 261 -0.97 -3.34 8.63
CA ASP A 261 0.18 -4.14 9.09
C ASP A 261 0.55 -3.81 10.54
N VAL A 262 0.42 -2.55 10.98
CA VAL A 262 0.60 -2.15 12.38
C VAL A 262 -0.42 -2.87 13.28
N LYS A 263 -1.71 -2.87 12.89
CA LYS A 263 -2.79 -3.55 13.61
C LYS A 263 -2.59 -5.07 13.63
N ALA A 264 -2.23 -5.66 12.48
CA ALA A 264 -2.00 -7.11 12.37
C ALA A 264 -0.79 -7.56 13.22
N LEU A 265 0.27 -6.76 13.29
CA LEU A 265 1.42 -7.07 14.16
C LEU A 265 1.04 -6.96 15.64
N ALA A 266 0.28 -5.95 16.03
CA ALA A 266 -0.21 -5.83 17.40
C ALA A 266 -1.11 -7.01 17.80
N GLN A 267 -1.99 -7.46 16.91
CA GLN A 267 -2.84 -8.63 17.13
C GLN A 267 -2.03 -9.93 17.19
N THR A 268 -1.03 -10.09 16.32
CA THR A 268 -0.10 -11.24 16.35
C THR A 268 0.61 -11.33 17.71
N ALA A 269 1.09 -10.20 18.20
CA ALA A 269 1.73 -10.12 19.51
C ALA A 269 0.75 -10.47 20.66
N ALA A 270 -0.50 -9.97 20.60
CA ALA A 270 -1.52 -10.28 21.60
C ALA A 270 -1.86 -11.77 21.65
N LEU A 271 -1.97 -12.42 20.48
CA LEU A 271 -2.17 -13.88 20.39
C LEU A 271 -0.98 -14.66 20.96
N ALA A 272 0.22 -14.11 20.90
CA ALA A 272 1.42 -14.66 21.52
C ALA A 272 1.57 -14.26 23.00
N GLY A 273 0.58 -13.61 23.60
CA GLY A 273 0.60 -13.20 25.01
C GLY A 273 1.40 -11.92 25.31
N TYR A 274 1.77 -11.14 24.27
CA TYR A 274 2.53 -9.90 24.43
C TYR A 274 1.71 -8.66 24.10
N GLN A 275 1.62 -7.72 25.04
CA GLN A 275 0.93 -6.44 24.85
C GLN A 275 1.89 -5.41 24.24
N THR A 276 1.59 -4.98 23.02
CA THR A 276 2.36 -3.92 22.32
C THR A 276 1.99 -2.54 22.87
N ARG A 277 2.98 -1.74 23.24
CA ARG A 277 2.78 -0.35 23.69
C ARG A 277 3.05 0.64 22.57
N ILE A 278 4.22 0.51 21.91
CA ILE A 278 4.64 1.42 20.83
C ILE A 278 3.67 1.34 19.65
N LEU A 279 3.29 0.13 19.19
CA LEU A 279 2.41 -0.01 18.03
C LEU A 279 1.02 0.58 18.27
N ASN A 280 0.50 0.44 19.49
CA ASN A 280 -0.79 1.03 19.87
C ASN A 280 -0.69 2.57 19.88
N ALA A 281 0.37 3.13 20.46
CA ALA A 281 0.60 4.58 20.45
C ALA A 281 0.75 5.12 19.01
N VAL A 282 1.46 4.41 18.13
CA VAL A 282 1.61 4.77 16.71
C VAL A 282 0.27 4.86 16.00
N ASP A 283 -0.63 3.88 16.20
CA ASP A 283 -1.98 3.88 15.61
C ASP A 283 -2.85 5.02 16.18
N GLU A 284 -2.78 5.28 17.49
CA GLU A 284 -3.51 6.38 18.15
C GLU A 284 -3.05 7.75 17.65
N VAL A 285 -1.74 7.99 17.60
CA VAL A 285 -1.16 9.22 17.06
C VAL A 285 -1.60 9.44 15.61
N ASN A 286 -1.56 8.40 14.79
CA ASN A 286 -1.98 8.52 13.38
C ASN A 286 -3.46 8.85 13.24
N LYS A 287 -4.35 8.25 14.04
CA LYS A 287 -5.78 8.56 14.04
C LYS A 287 -6.04 10.02 14.41
N SER A 288 -5.38 10.50 15.45
CA SER A 288 -5.50 11.90 15.88
C SER A 288 -4.94 12.85 14.82
N GLN A 289 -3.82 12.49 14.21
CA GLN A 289 -3.17 13.32 13.18
C GLN A 289 -4.03 13.52 11.94
N LYS A 290 -4.80 12.52 11.50
CA LYS A 290 -5.71 12.66 10.36
C LYS A 290 -6.79 13.74 10.56
N LEU A 291 -7.11 14.06 11.81
CA LEU A 291 -8.10 15.10 12.15
C LEU A 291 -7.46 16.48 12.40
N SER A 292 -6.15 16.58 12.46
CA SER A 292 -5.44 17.83 12.82
C SER A 292 -5.79 19.03 11.92
N LEU A 293 -6.02 18.78 10.62
CA LEU A 293 -6.47 19.84 9.70
C LEU A 293 -7.90 20.30 10.01
N VAL A 294 -8.78 19.40 10.40
CA VAL A 294 -10.14 19.76 10.83
C VAL A 294 -10.09 20.63 12.08
N ASP A 295 -9.25 20.25 13.05
CA ASP A 295 -9.08 21.01 14.30
C ASP A 295 -8.55 22.42 14.04
N LYS A 296 -7.61 22.59 13.10
CA LYS A 296 -7.10 23.91 12.68
C LYS A 296 -8.19 24.76 12.00
N ILE A 297 -9.02 24.15 11.18
CA ILE A 297 -10.14 24.82 10.49
C ILE A 297 -11.18 25.24 11.54
N VAL A 298 -11.55 24.37 12.46
CA VAL A 298 -12.49 24.64 13.56
C VAL A 298 -11.93 25.74 14.49
N SER A 299 -10.65 25.72 14.80
CA SER A 299 -9.99 26.77 15.61
C SER A 299 -10.13 28.16 14.96
N ARG A 300 -10.13 28.23 13.62
CA ARG A 300 -10.27 29.51 12.89
C ARG A 300 -11.72 29.95 12.71
N TYR A 301 -12.60 29.02 12.36
CA TYR A 301 -13.98 29.37 11.90
C TYR A 301 -15.08 29.01 12.90
N GLY A 302 -14.76 28.33 14.01
CA GLY A 302 -15.74 27.77 14.93
C GLY A 302 -16.16 26.35 14.55
N ASP A 303 -16.90 25.67 15.42
CA ASP A 303 -17.32 24.29 15.22
C ASP A 303 -18.47 24.15 14.20
N ASP A 304 -19.34 25.15 14.10
CA ASP A 304 -20.36 25.21 13.04
C ASP A 304 -19.77 25.81 11.77
N LEU A 305 -19.60 24.94 10.77
CA LEU A 305 -19.08 25.29 9.45
C LEU A 305 -20.20 25.37 8.39
N SER A 306 -21.46 25.48 8.81
CA SER A 306 -22.60 25.62 7.90
C SER A 306 -22.42 26.80 6.95
N GLY A 307 -22.60 26.56 5.66
CA GLY A 307 -22.40 27.54 4.59
C GLY A 307 -20.94 27.81 4.20
N LYS A 308 -19.97 27.22 4.90
CA LYS A 308 -18.55 27.24 4.52
C LYS A 308 -18.29 26.26 3.38
N ARG A 309 -17.34 26.64 2.51
CA ARG A 309 -16.87 25.82 1.41
C ARG A 309 -15.35 25.81 1.36
N PHE A 310 -14.76 24.65 1.29
CA PHE A 310 -13.30 24.51 1.17
C PHE A 310 -12.95 23.84 -0.16
N SER A 311 -11.87 24.32 -0.78
CA SER A 311 -11.20 23.58 -1.85
C SER A 311 -10.19 22.64 -1.23
N MET A 312 -10.11 21.41 -1.75
CA MET A 312 -9.15 20.41 -1.30
C MET A 312 -8.29 19.94 -2.45
N TRP A 313 -6.97 20.01 -2.27
CA TRP A 313 -5.99 19.47 -3.20
C TRP A 313 -5.39 18.17 -2.67
N GLY A 314 -5.60 17.10 -3.41
CA GLY A 314 -5.19 15.75 -3.07
C GLY A 314 -6.27 14.94 -2.36
N LEU A 315 -6.53 13.76 -2.89
CA LEU A 315 -7.46 12.76 -2.36
C LEU A 315 -6.74 11.44 -2.04
N ALA A 316 -5.85 10.98 -2.93
CA ALA A 316 -5.06 9.79 -2.71
C ALA A 316 -4.17 9.93 -1.45
N PHE A 317 -3.89 8.81 -0.78
CA PHE A 317 -3.09 8.82 0.46
C PHE A 317 -1.64 9.33 0.24
N LYS A 318 -1.15 9.28 -0.99
CA LYS A 318 0.15 9.83 -1.43
C LYS A 318 0.14 10.08 -2.95
N PRO A 319 1.16 10.78 -3.52
CA PRO A 319 1.28 10.97 -4.97
C PRO A 319 1.48 9.67 -5.75
N ASN A 320 1.16 9.72 -7.05
CA ASN A 320 1.38 8.66 -8.04
C ASN A 320 0.56 7.38 -7.80
N THR A 321 -0.58 7.49 -7.14
CA THR A 321 -1.56 6.41 -6.96
C THR A 321 -2.98 6.97 -6.95
N ASP A 322 -3.95 6.12 -7.25
CA ASP A 322 -5.39 6.37 -7.12
C ASP A 322 -5.99 5.79 -5.81
N ASP A 323 -5.14 5.23 -4.94
CA ASP A 323 -5.57 4.55 -3.71
C ASP A 323 -6.04 5.55 -2.64
N LEU A 324 -7.30 5.38 -2.22
CA LEU A 324 -7.97 6.18 -1.19
C LEU A 324 -8.07 5.46 0.16
N ARG A 325 -7.63 4.21 0.25
CA ARG A 325 -7.77 3.43 1.48
C ARG A 325 -7.04 4.10 2.63
N GLU A 326 -7.77 4.33 3.72
CA GLU A 326 -7.21 5.00 4.92
C GLU A 326 -6.56 6.36 4.62
N ALA A 327 -6.92 7.02 3.51
CA ALA A 327 -6.39 8.34 3.17
C ALA A 327 -6.91 9.41 4.12
N ALA A 328 -6.03 10.29 4.61
CA ALA A 328 -6.41 11.38 5.50
C ALA A 328 -7.45 12.34 4.90
N SER A 329 -7.51 12.44 3.56
CA SER A 329 -8.53 13.20 2.85
C SER A 329 -9.96 12.77 3.19
N LEU A 330 -10.18 11.45 3.38
CA LEU A 330 -11.50 10.93 3.74
C LEU A 330 -11.91 11.39 5.14
N ASP A 331 -10.99 11.28 6.12
CA ASP A 331 -11.22 11.72 7.51
C ASP A 331 -11.46 13.24 7.57
N VAL A 332 -10.70 14.03 6.79
CA VAL A 332 -10.87 15.49 6.72
C VAL A 332 -12.22 15.86 6.09
N ILE A 333 -12.59 15.26 4.96
CA ILE A 333 -13.87 15.52 4.30
C ILE A 333 -15.02 15.16 5.25
N GLU A 334 -14.98 14.01 5.89
CA GLU A 334 -16.02 13.58 6.82
C GLU A 334 -16.11 14.55 8.02
N GLY A 335 -14.96 14.92 8.60
CA GLY A 335 -14.91 15.86 9.74
C GLY A 335 -15.48 17.23 9.41
N LEU A 336 -15.27 17.74 8.19
CA LEU A 336 -15.83 19.00 7.71
C LEU A 336 -17.32 18.88 7.39
N ASN A 337 -17.72 17.81 6.68
CA ASN A 337 -19.13 17.61 6.32
C ASN A 337 -20.04 17.41 7.54
N ARG A 338 -19.57 16.72 8.59
CA ARG A 338 -20.29 16.59 9.88
C ARG A 338 -20.58 17.94 10.53
N ARG A 339 -19.76 18.96 10.23
CA ARG A 339 -19.92 20.35 10.72
C ARG A 339 -20.64 21.27 9.75
N GLY A 340 -21.18 20.73 8.65
CA GLY A 340 -21.97 21.46 7.68
C GLY A 340 -21.20 22.07 6.51
N ALA A 341 -19.87 21.94 6.45
CA ALA A 341 -19.08 22.47 5.34
C ALA A 341 -19.23 21.63 4.06
N ALA A 342 -19.11 22.30 2.92
CA ALA A 342 -18.98 21.65 1.61
C ALA A 342 -17.50 21.61 1.18
N VAL A 343 -17.12 20.57 0.44
CA VAL A 343 -15.76 20.38 -0.09
C VAL A 343 -15.78 20.25 -1.61
N SER A 344 -14.92 21.02 -2.29
CA SER A 344 -14.63 20.87 -3.72
C SER A 344 -13.23 20.29 -3.88
N ALA A 345 -13.12 19.01 -4.24
CA ALA A 345 -11.87 18.28 -4.24
C ALA A 345 -11.26 18.14 -5.65
N TYR A 346 -9.96 18.23 -5.73
CA TYR A 346 -9.16 17.96 -6.92
C TYR A 346 -8.05 16.94 -6.61
N ASP A 347 -7.90 15.97 -7.47
CA ASP A 347 -6.77 15.03 -7.48
C ASP A 347 -6.46 14.65 -8.94
N PRO A 348 -5.19 14.53 -9.33
CA PRO A 348 -4.81 14.20 -10.71
C PRO A 348 -5.33 12.86 -11.20
N VAL A 349 -5.50 11.87 -10.32
CA VAL A 349 -5.84 10.49 -10.72
C VAL A 349 -6.94 9.84 -9.88
N ALA A 350 -7.13 10.22 -8.61
CA ALA A 350 -8.02 9.52 -7.68
C ALA A 350 -9.51 9.93 -7.76
N ILE A 351 -9.87 10.95 -8.56
CA ILE A 351 -11.26 11.41 -8.71
C ILE A 351 -12.24 10.28 -9.10
N PRO A 352 -11.93 9.37 -10.04
CA PRO A 352 -12.84 8.29 -10.40
C PRO A 352 -13.21 7.38 -9.22
N GLU A 353 -12.23 7.04 -8.37
CA GLU A 353 -12.44 6.22 -7.18
C GLU A 353 -13.17 7.01 -6.09
N ALA A 354 -12.82 8.28 -5.89
CA ALA A 354 -13.49 9.17 -4.94
C ALA A 354 -14.98 9.35 -5.26
N LYS A 355 -15.35 9.46 -6.54
CA LYS A 355 -16.76 9.54 -6.98
C LYS A 355 -17.56 8.29 -6.58
N LYS A 356 -16.95 7.12 -6.49
CA LYS A 356 -17.63 5.89 -6.03
C LYS A 356 -17.93 5.97 -4.53
N ILE A 357 -16.96 6.47 -3.74
CA ILE A 357 -17.07 6.61 -2.28
C ILE A 357 -18.10 7.67 -1.91
N PHE A 358 -18.03 8.84 -2.55
CA PHE A 358 -18.88 10.00 -2.24
C PHE A 358 -20.13 10.13 -3.12
N ARG A 359 -20.55 9.04 -3.79
CA ARG A 359 -21.67 9.04 -4.76
C ARG A 359 -22.94 9.71 -4.24
N ASP A 360 -23.27 9.45 -2.99
CA ASP A 360 -24.51 9.93 -2.36
C ASP A 360 -24.29 11.17 -1.47
N ASN A 361 -23.06 11.70 -1.42
CA ASN A 361 -22.71 12.85 -0.60
C ASN A 361 -22.80 14.17 -1.41
N LYS A 362 -23.86 14.94 -1.17
CA LYS A 362 -24.11 16.22 -1.86
C LYS A 362 -23.20 17.37 -1.43
N GLN A 363 -22.48 17.23 -0.31
CA GLN A 363 -21.56 18.25 0.19
C GLN A 363 -20.15 18.11 -0.44
N VAL A 364 -19.91 17.05 -1.23
CA VAL A 364 -18.64 16.81 -1.92
C VAL A 364 -18.83 16.97 -3.42
N THR A 365 -18.01 17.84 -4.01
CA THR A 365 -17.94 18.06 -5.45
C THR A 365 -16.51 17.85 -5.94
N PHE A 366 -16.33 17.59 -7.22
CA PHE A 366 -15.01 17.33 -7.81
C PHE A 366 -14.75 18.34 -8.92
N SER A 367 -13.63 19.05 -8.83
CA SER A 367 -13.19 19.99 -9.85
C SER A 367 -12.41 19.28 -10.96
N THR A 368 -12.47 19.80 -12.17
CA THR A 368 -11.79 19.27 -13.34
C THR A 368 -10.35 19.79 -13.46
N GLY A 369 -10.11 20.97 -12.94
CA GLY A 369 -8.78 21.59 -12.91
C GLY A 369 -8.37 22.01 -11.50
N LEU A 370 -7.06 22.23 -11.35
CA LEU A 370 -6.42 22.55 -10.09
C LEU A 370 -7.05 23.76 -9.38
N TYR A 371 -7.36 24.82 -10.15
CA TYR A 371 -7.87 26.08 -9.61
C TYR A 371 -9.41 26.21 -9.62
N ASP A 372 -10.12 25.32 -10.33
CA ASP A 372 -11.58 25.45 -10.53
C ASP A 372 -12.34 25.40 -9.19
N GLY A 373 -11.88 24.56 -8.26
CA GLY A 373 -12.52 24.40 -6.95
C GLY A 373 -12.29 25.55 -6.00
N LEU A 374 -11.33 26.46 -6.28
CA LEU A 374 -10.99 27.59 -5.40
C LEU A 374 -12.03 28.70 -5.44
N ASN A 375 -12.73 28.82 -6.56
CA ASN A 375 -13.64 29.95 -6.75
C ASN A 375 -14.72 30.00 -5.66
N ASN A 376 -14.77 31.13 -4.92
CA ASN A 376 -15.66 31.33 -3.78
C ASN A 376 -15.50 30.30 -2.64
N SER A 377 -14.35 29.65 -2.50
CA SER A 377 -14.03 28.84 -1.33
C SER A 377 -13.49 29.69 -0.19
N ASP A 378 -13.80 29.32 1.06
CA ASP A 378 -13.35 30.01 2.27
C ASP A 378 -11.89 29.70 2.63
N GLY A 379 -11.30 28.66 2.03
CA GLY A 379 -9.89 28.31 2.17
C GLY A 379 -9.50 27.13 1.29
N LEU A 380 -8.20 26.94 1.11
CA LEU A 380 -7.59 25.79 0.44
C LEU A 380 -7.01 24.81 1.47
N ILE A 381 -7.28 23.53 1.30
CA ILE A 381 -6.71 22.44 2.12
C ILE A 381 -5.81 21.60 1.21
N VAL A 382 -4.55 21.38 1.61
CA VAL A 382 -3.62 20.52 0.88
C VAL A 382 -3.40 19.24 1.69
N VAL A 383 -3.76 18.09 1.09
CA VAL A 383 -3.73 16.78 1.80
C VAL A 383 -2.75 15.79 1.17
N THR A 384 -2.43 15.94 -0.11
CA THR A 384 -1.47 15.07 -0.81
C THR A 384 -0.40 15.93 -1.50
N GLU A 385 0.87 15.54 -1.38
CA GLU A 385 2.02 16.31 -1.86
C GLU A 385 2.33 16.06 -3.35
N TRP A 386 1.33 16.16 -4.23
CA TRP A 386 1.55 16.07 -5.68
C TRP A 386 2.54 17.13 -6.17
N LYS A 387 3.42 16.76 -7.12
CA LYS A 387 4.43 17.68 -7.65
C LYS A 387 3.84 19.00 -8.14
N GLN A 388 2.65 18.96 -8.76
CA GLN A 388 1.97 20.16 -9.27
C GLN A 388 1.42 21.09 -8.19
N PHE A 389 1.34 20.65 -6.91
CA PHE A 389 0.89 21.49 -5.79
C PHE A 389 2.04 22.26 -5.12
N ARG A 390 3.31 21.93 -5.43
CA ARG A 390 4.47 22.51 -4.76
C ARG A 390 4.82 23.93 -5.18
N ASN A 391 4.47 24.31 -6.42
CA ASN A 391 4.73 25.65 -6.96
C ASN A 391 3.46 26.21 -7.59
N PRO A 392 2.40 26.50 -6.80
CA PRO A 392 1.15 27.02 -7.34
C PRO A 392 1.28 28.53 -7.63
N ASP A 393 0.37 29.04 -8.45
CA ASP A 393 0.19 30.49 -8.57
C ASP A 393 -0.54 31.05 -7.35
N TYR A 394 0.21 31.54 -6.36
CA TYR A 394 -0.34 32.15 -5.15
C TYR A 394 -1.16 33.41 -5.43
N GLY A 395 -0.85 34.16 -6.51
CA GLY A 395 -1.63 35.30 -6.96
C GLY A 395 -3.05 34.89 -7.39
N GLN A 396 -3.13 33.82 -8.17
CA GLN A 396 -4.40 33.25 -8.59
C GLN A 396 -5.18 32.66 -7.39
N ILE A 397 -4.53 31.94 -6.50
CA ILE A 397 -5.16 31.40 -5.27
C ILE A 397 -5.77 32.55 -4.45
N ARG A 398 -5.01 33.63 -4.23
CA ARG A 398 -5.46 34.80 -3.47
C ARG A 398 -6.68 35.48 -4.09
N THR A 399 -6.77 35.49 -5.43
CA THR A 399 -7.86 36.13 -6.15
C THR A 399 -9.15 35.30 -6.13
N LEU A 400 -9.02 33.98 -6.15
CA LEU A 400 -10.16 33.05 -6.26
C LEU A 400 -10.80 32.73 -4.91
N LEU A 401 -10.02 32.68 -3.84
CA LEU A 401 -10.52 32.43 -2.48
C LEU A 401 -11.26 33.65 -1.91
N ARG A 402 -12.31 33.42 -1.13
CA ARG A 402 -12.95 34.46 -0.32
C ARG A 402 -12.00 35.01 0.74
N GLU A 403 -11.27 34.11 1.39
CA GLU A 403 -10.19 34.43 2.32
C GLU A 403 -8.90 33.74 1.83
N PRO A 404 -7.77 34.44 1.73
CA PRO A 404 -6.51 33.86 1.23
C PRO A 404 -5.83 33.00 2.31
N VAL A 405 -6.48 31.90 2.68
CA VAL A 405 -6.03 30.97 3.72
C VAL A 405 -5.76 29.60 3.13
N ILE A 406 -4.60 29.03 3.49
CA ILE A 406 -4.19 27.67 3.12
C ILE A 406 -3.98 26.86 4.39
N PHE A 407 -4.62 25.70 4.47
CA PHE A 407 -4.39 24.68 5.48
C PHE A 407 -3.52 23.59 4.86
N ASP A 408 -2.22 23.69 5.10
CA ASP A 408 -1.25 22.77 4.49
C ASP A 408 -0.98 21.58 5.41
N GLY A 409 -1.42 20.40 4.99
CA GLY A 409 -1.22 19.14 5.70
C GLY A 409 0.04 18.39 5.27
N ARG A 410 0.85 18.94 4.36
CA ARG A 410 2.02 18.23 3.79
C ARG A 410 3.30 19.03 3.77
N ASN A 411 3.22 20.29 4.18
CA ASN A 411 4.36 21.21 4.17
C ASN A 411 4.99 21.33 2.76
N VAL A 412 4.12 21.63 1.75
CA VAL A 412 4.49 21.72 0.34
C VAL A 412 4.89 23.12 -0.10
#